data_f35a899ddf04a7fe61d8d0af15276945
#
_entry.id   f35a899ddf04a7fe61d8d0af15276945
#
_cell.length_a   1.000
_cell.length_b   1.000
_cell.length_c   1.000
_cell.angle_alpha   90.00
_cell.angle_beta   90.00
_cell.angle_gamma   90.00
#
_symmetry.space_group_name_H-M   'P 1'
#
loop_
_entity.id
_entity.type
_entity.pdbx_description
1 polymer ?
#
loop_
_entity_poly.entity_id
_entity_poly.type
_entity_poly.pdbx_seq_one_letter_code
_entity_poly.pdbx_strand_id
1 'polypeptide(L)'
;ILFGLCLYFKKERKTYLRFALVFLFVNLIGFAGYYIHPAAPPWYAINYGFEPILNTPGNVAGLGRFDAFFGVTIFDSIYGRNANVFAAVPSLHAAYMVVALVYAIIGKCRWYVVTLFSIIMVGIWGTAIYSCHHYIIDVLLGISCALIGWLIFEYILMRIPAFKRFFERYYTYIK
;
A
#
# COMPACT_ATOMS: atom_id res chain seq x y z
N ILE A 1 -1.38 -6.28 7.44
CA ILE A 1 -1.66 -7.67 7.84
C ILE A 1 -2.03 -7.73 9.34
N LEU A 2 -1.14 -7.33 10.27
CA LEU A 2 -1.40 -7.40 11.73
C LEU A 2 -2.70 -6.73 12.17
N PHE A 3 -3.02 -5.56 11.60
CA PHE A 3 -4.28 -4.87 11.87
C PHE A 3 -5.50 -5.70 11.47
N GLY A 4 -5.47 -6.31 10.29
CA GLY A 4 -6.54 -7.21 9.84
C GLY A 4 -6.72 -8.40 10.79
N LEU A 5 -5.62 -9.03 11.22
CA LEU A 5 -5.67 -10.11 12.21
C LEU A 5 -6.27 -9.63 13.54
N CYS A 6 -5.91 -8.43 14.02
CA CYS A 6 -6.51 -7.85 15.22
C CYS A 6 -8.03 -7.67 15.09
N LEU A 7 -8.51 -7.18 13.94
CA LEU A 7 -9.96 -7.04 13.69
C LEU A 7 -10.65 -8.40 13.68
N TYR A 8 -10.03 -9.41 13.06
CA TYR A 8 -10.57 -10.76 12.98
C TYR A 8 -10.71 -11.40 14.37
N PHE A 9 -9.66 -11.38 15.18
CA PHE A 9 -9.67 -11.97 16.53
C PHE A 9 -10.52 -11.20 17.54
N LYS A 10 -10.69 -9.87 17.35
CA LYS A 10 -11.62 -9.07 18.16
C LYS A 10 -13.10 -9.27 17.78
N LYS A 11 -13.40 -10.20 16.88
CA LYS A 11 -14.74 -10.46 16.33
C LYS A 11 -15.37 -9.29 15.55
N GLU A 12 -14.59 -8.28 15.21
CA GLU A 12 -14.98 -7.19 14.31
C GLU A 12 -14.91 -7.65 12.83
N ARG A 13 -15.43 -8.83 12.56
CA ARG A 13 -15.23 -9.56 11.31
C ARG A 13 -15.82 -8.86 10.09
N LYS A 14 -16.89 -8.08 10.29
CA LYS A 14 -17.47 -7.28 9.19
C LYS A 14 -16.53 -6.15 8.76
N THR A 15 -15.94 -5.46 9.72
CA THR A 15 -14.91 -4.43 9.48
C THR A 15 -13.65 -5.05 8.87
N TYR A 16 -13.23 -6.21 9.39
CA TYR A 16 -12.13 -6.99 8.81
C TYR A 16 -12.35 -7.31 7.33
N LEU A 17 -13.54 -7.84 6.98
CA LEU A 17 -13.84 -8.20 5.59
C LEU A 17 -13.84 -6.98 4.67
N ARG A 18 -14.43 -5.86 5.11
CA ARG A 18 -14.38 -4.61 4.36
C ARG A 18 -12.94 -4.13 4.16
N PHE A 19 -12.15 -4.10 5.23
CA PHE A 19 -10.72 -3.75 5.16
C PHE A 19 -9.97 -4.63 4.16
N ALA A 20 -10.14 -5.96 4.23
CA ALA A 20 -9.46 -6.90 3.35
C ALA A 20 -9.85 -6.72 1.87
N LEU A 21 -11.14 -6.52 1.60
CA LEU A 21 -11.64 -6.31 0.24
C LEU A 21 -11.23 -4.96 -0.33
N VAL A 22 -11.24 -3.89 0.47
CA VAL A 22 -10.74 -2.57 0.03
C VAL A 22 -9.23 -2.63 -0.20
N PHE A 23 -8.50 -3.30 0.68
CA PHE A 23 -7.07 -3.49 0.50
C PHE A 23 -6.75 -4.21 -0.82
N LEU A 24 -7.47 -5.30 -1.12
CA LEU A 24 -7.37 -6.00 -2.40
C LEU A 24 -7.75 -5.09 -3.58
N PHE A 25 -8.85 -4.36 -3.46
CA PHE A 25 -9.32 -3.49 -4.53
C PHE A 25 -8.33 -2.36 -4.84
N VAL A 26 -7.75 -1.73 -3.83
CA VAL A 26 -6.70 -0.72 -3.99
C VAL A 26 -5.45 -1.31 -4.66
N ASN A 27 -5.09 -2.56 -4.33
CA ASN A 27 -4.01 -3.25 -5.05
C ASN A 27 -4.31 -3.42 -6.54
N LEU A 28 -5.54 -3.83 -6.89
CA LEU A 28 -5.93 -4.00 -8.30
C LEU A 28 -5.89 -2.66 -9.06
N ILE A 29 -6.34 -1.57 -8.43
CA ILE A 29 -6.24 -0.23 -9.03
C ILE A 29 -4.77 0.17 -9.21
N GLY A 30 -3.94 -0.04 -8.20
CA GLY A 30 -2.51 0.27 -8.26
C GLY A 30 -1.78 -0.54 -9.34
N PHE A 31 -2.06 -1.83 -9.45
CA PHE A 31 -1.49 -2.67 -10.51
C PHE A 31 -1.94 -2.22 -11.90
N ALA A 32 -3.21 -1.84 -12.06
CA ALA A 32 -3.67 -1.23 -13.31
C ALA A 32 -2.88 0.06 -13.62
N GLY A 33 -2.61 0.88 -12.59
CA GLY A 33 -1.76 2.07 -12.72
C GLY A 33 -0.36 1.76 -13.25
N TYR A 34 0.28 0.71 -12.75
CA TYR A 34 1.62 0.29 -13.22
C TYR A 34 1.67 -0.09 -14.70
N TYR A 35 0.58 -0.66 -15.23
CA TYR A 35 0.48 -0.98 -16.65
C TYR A 35 0.10 0.22 -17.53
N ILE A 36 -0.76 1.11 -17.02
CA ILE A 36 -1.23 2.29 -17.76
C ILE A 36 -0.13 3.36 -17.81
N HIS A 37 0.61 3.51 -16.71
CA HIS A 37 1.65 4.54 -16.57
C HIS A 37 2.92 3.96 -15.91
N PRO A 38 3.70 3.15 -16.66
CA PRO A 38 4.99 2.67 -16.17
C PRO A 38 5.90 3.85 -15.84
N ALA A 39 6.46 3.87 -14.64
CA ALA A 39 7.30 4.96 -14.19
C ALA A 39 8.48 4.44 -13.37
N ALA A 40 9.66 5.01 -13.63
CA ALA A 40 10.88 4.68 -12.92
C ALA A 40 11.00 5.46 -11.60
N PRO A 41 11.53 4.84 -10.54
CA PRO A 41 11.79 5.54 -9.28
C PRO A 41 13.01 6.47 -9.38
N PRO A 42 13.18 7.41 -8.41
CA PRO A 42 14.32 8.36 -8.42
C PRO A 42 15.68 7.67 -8.49
N TRP A 43 15.91 6.56 -7.78
CA TRP A 43 17.17 5.85 -7.81
C TRP A 43 17.52 5.34 -9.22
N TYR A 44 16.51 4.99 -10.03
CA TYR A 44 16.73 4.55 -11.40
C TYR A 44 17.24 5.72 -12.26
N ALA A 45 16.54 6.87 -12.19
CA ALA A 45 16.94 8.06 -12.93
C ALA A 45 18.35 8.54 -12.57
N ILE A 46 18.75 8.41 -11.30
CA ILE A 46 20.10 8.76 -10.82
C ILE A 46 21.17 7.83 -11.41
N ASN A 47 20.89 6.53 -11.49
CA ASN A 47 21.91 5.53 -11.88
C ASN A 47 21.95 5.24 -13.37
N TYR A 48 20.81 5.35 -14.07
CA TYR A 48 20.65 4.93 -15.46
C TYR A 48 20.12 6.02 -16.40
N GLY A 49 19.76 7.20 -15.87
CA GLY A 49 19.13 8.26 -16.66
C GLY A 49 17.65 8.01 -16.92
N PHE A 50 17.13 8.59 -18.01
CA PHE A 50 15.69 8.57 -18.31
C PHE A 50 15.30 7.55 -19.39
N GLU A 51 16.27 6.92 -20.02
CA GLU A 51 15.98 5.89 -21.04
C GLU A 51 15.59 4.55 -20.38
N PRO A 52 14.52 3.89 -20.87
CA PRO A 52 14.09 2.63 -20.29
C PRO A 52 15.04 1.48 -20.67
N ILE A 53 15.73 0.93 -19.68
CA ILE A 53 16.58 -0.27 -19.86
C ILE A 53 15.82 -1.48 -19.33
N LEU A 54 15.48 -2.39 -20.23
CA LEU A 54 14.77 -3.61 -19.87
C LEU A 54 15.65 -4.52 -19.02
N ASN A 55 15.00 -5.28 -18.13
CA ASN A 55 15.67 -6.21 -17.21
C ASN A 55 16.66 -5.56 -16.23
N THR A 56 16.50 -4.25 -15.95
CA THR A 56 17.27 -3.61 -14.89
C THR A 56 16.98 -4.29 -13.56
N PRO A 57 18.00 -4.75 -12.81
CA PRO A 57 17.80 -5.38 -11.51
C PRO A 57 17.22 -4.38 -10.51
N GLY A 58 16.47 -4.90 -9.53
CA GLY A 58 16.02 -4.11 -8.40
C GLY A 58 17.20 -3.55 -7.61
N ASN A 59 16.98 -2.46 -6.89
CA ASN A 59 18.00 -1.76 -6.12
C ASN A 59 17.49 -1.38 -4.75
N VAL A 60 18.32 -1.59 -3.74
CA VAL A 60 18.01 -1.23 -2.34
C VAL A 60 18.04 0.28 -2.11
N ALA A 61 18.66 1.03 -3.00
CA ALA A 61 18.80 2.49 -2.97
C ALA A 61 19.20 3.02 -1.58
N GLY A 62 18.58 4.09 -1.10
CA GLY A 62 18.91 4.68 0.20
C GLY A 62 18.68 3.79 1.42
N LEU A 63 17.87 2.73 1.31
CA LEU A 63 17.66 1.77 2.40
C LEU A 63 18.88 0.87 2.67
N GLY A 64 19.82 0.77 1.72
CA GLY A 64 21.08 0.08 1.93
C GLY A 64 21.95 0.70 3.02
N ARG A 65 21.72 1.98 3.35
CA ARG A 65 22.39 2.63 4.50
C ARG A 65 21.96 2.00 5.83
N PHE A 66 20.70 1.62 5.95
CA PHE A 66 20.19 0.91 7.12
C PHE A 66 20.83 -0.47 7.24
N ASP A 67 20.82 -1.23 6.14
CA ASP A 67 21.42 -2.56 6.10
C ASP A 67 22.91 -2.51 6.48
N ALA A 68 23.65 -1.55 5.94
CA ALA A 68 25.06 -1.35 6.24
C ALA A 68 25.30 -0.94 7.72
N PHE A 69 24.46 -0.07 8.27
CA PHE A 69 24.61 0.40 9.65
C PHE A 69 24.38 -0.71 10.68
N PHE A 70 23.37 -1.58 10.43
CA PHE A 70 23.04 -2.67 11.34
C PHE A 70 23.72 -4.01 10.99
N GLY A 71 24.51 -4.07 9.91
CA GLY A 71 25.15 -5.31 9.46
C GLY A 71 24.16 -6.38 9.01
N VAL A 72 23.03 -5.98 8.42
CA VAL A 72 21.95 -6.88 7.95
C VAL A 72 21.76 -6.73 6.43
N THR A 73 20.99 -7.65 5.82
CA THR A 73 20.66 -7.63 4.39
C THR A 73 19.14 -7.69 4.17
N ILE A 74 18.37 -7.05 5.05
CA ILE A 74 16.92 -7.12 5.06
C ILE A 74 16.35 -6.42 3.82
N PHE A 75 16.73 -5.16 3.62
CA PHE A 75 16.22 -4.38 2.50
C PHE A 75 16.83 -4.81 1.17
N ASP A 76 18.09 -5.18 1.14
CA ASP A 76 18.73 -5.72 -0.06
C ASP A 76 18.03 -6.99 -0.56
N SER A 77 17.71 -7.93 0.33
CA SER A 77 17.02 -9.16 -0.02
C SER A 77 15.59 -8.94 -0.53
N ILE A 78 14.92 -7.86 -0.11
CA ILE A 78 13.55 -7.51 -0.54
C ILE A 78 13.58 -6.75 -1.88
N TYR A 79 14.35 -5.66 -1.95
CA TYR A 79 14.34 -4.75 -3.10
C TYR A 79 15.24 -5.22 -4.24
N GLY A 80 16.34 -5.92 -3.96
CA GLY A 80 17.22 -6.49 -4.98
C GLY A 80 16.53 -7.56 -5.84
N ARG A 81 15.42 -8.14 -5.38
CA ARG A 81 14.62 -9.14 -6.11
C ARG A 81 13.40 -8.55 -6.81
N ASN A 82 13.26 -7.23 -6.85
CA ASN A 82 12.11 -6.61 -7.51
C ASN A 82 12.11 -6.91 -9.00
N ALA A 83 11.04 -7.56 -9.47
CA ALA A 83 10.91 -7.99 -10.86
C ALA A 83 10.50 -6.86 -11.83
N ASN A 84 9.94 -5.75 -11.32
CA ASN A 84 9.48 -4.63 -12.14
C ASN A 84 9.90 -3.29 -11.54
N VAL A 85 11.00 -2.75 -12.06
CA VAL A 85 11.55 -1.46 -11.64
C VAL A 85 10.64 -0.29 -12.02
N PHE A 86 9.87 -0.44 -13.11
CA PHE A 86 8.97 0.61 -13.62
C PHE A 86 7.59 0.65 -12.94
N ALA A 87 7.42 -0.03 -11.81
CA ALA A 87 6.20 -0.02 -11.01
C ALA A 87 6.27 1.00 -9.84
N ALA A 88 6.70 2.24 -10.10
CA ALA A 88 6.82 3.26 -9.06
C ALA A 88 5.51 4.03 -8.81
N VAL A 89 4.62 4.17 -9.81
CA VAL A 89 3.41 5.01 -9.77
C VAL A 89 2.15 4.18 -9.99
N PRO A 90 1.16 4.27 -9.07
CA PRO A 90 1.15 4.95 -7.77
C PRO A 90 1.89 4.19 -6.67
N SER A 91 2.37 4.88 -5.62
CA SER A 91 3.02 4.20 -4.49
C SER A 91 1.99 3.40 -3.66
N LEU A 92 1.97 2.08 -3.81
CA LEU A 92 1.13 1.21 -2.98
C LEU A 92 1.57 1.16 -1.53
N HIS A 93 2.85 1.38 -1.23
CA HIS A 93 3.33 1.53 0.15
C HIS A 93 2.67 2.71 0.85
N ALA A 94 2.50 3.83 0.16
CA ALA A 94 1.77 4.98 0.67
C ALA A 94 0.27 4.68 0.86
N ALA A 95 -0.33 3.97 -0.09
CA ALA A 95 -1.75 3.61 -0.08
C ALA A 95 -2.14 2.70 1.10
N TYR A 96 -1.31 1.71 1.42
CA TYR A 96 -1.65 0.68 2.43
C TYR A 96 -1.91 1.25 3.81
N MET A 97 -1.12 2.22 4.26
CA MET A 97 -1.31 2.83 5.57
C MET A 97 -2.52 3.75 5.62
N VAL A 98 -2.88 4.38 4.49
CA VAL A 98 -4.12 5.16 4.39
C VAL A 98 -5.33 4.25 4.59
N VAL A 99 -5.39 3.11 3.91
CA VAL A 99 -6.48 2.13 4.09
C VAL A 99 -6.54 1.64 5.53
N ALA A 100 -5.39 1.31 6.13
CA ALA A 100 -5.34 0.86 7.53
C ALA A 100 -5.84 1.94 8.49
N LEU A 101 -5.44 3.20 8.29
CA LEU A 101 -5.86 4.32 9.12
C LEU A 101 -7.36 4.60 9.00
N VAL A 102 -7.89 4.60 7.77
CA VAL A 102 -9.34 4.78 7.51
C VAL A 102 -10.14 3.72 8.26
N TYR A 103 -9.74 2.45 8.18
CA TYR A 103 -10.46 1.39 8.88
C TYR A 103 -10.18 1.33 10.39
N ALA A 104 -9.08 1.86 10.87
CA ALA A 104 -8.87 2.07 12.30
C ALA A 104 -9.85 3.12 12.86
N ILE A 105 -10.12 4.18 12.11
CA ILE A 105 -11.10 5.22 12.46
C ILE A 105 -12.53 4.67 12.38
N ILE A 106 -12.90 4.01 11.28
CA ILE A 106 -14.22 3.41 11.08
C ILE A 106 -14.51 2.34 12.14
N GLY A 107 -13.52 1.51 12.46
CA GLY A 107 -13.59 0.48 13.50
C GLY A 107 -13.53 1.03 14.92
N LYS A 108 -13.59 2.36 15.09
CA LYS A 108 -13.55 3.05 16.40
C LYS A 108 -12.41 2.56 17.29
N CYS A 109 -11.23 2.36 16.69
CA CYS A 109 -10.05 2.03 17.46
C CYS A 109 -9.70 3.15 18.45
N ARG A 110 -9.05 2.78 19.54
CA ARG A 110 -8.61 3.75 20.56
C ARG A 110 -7.66 4.77 19.94
N TRP A 111 -7.72 6.00 20.41
CA TRP A 111 -6.97 7.13 19.86
C TRP A 111 -5.47 6.86 19.69
N TYR A 112 -4.84 6.16 20.64
CA TYR A 112 -3.41 5.83 20.54
C TYR A 112 -3.08 4.90 19.36
N VAL A 113 -4.00 4.02 18.94
CA VAL A 113 -3.84 3.16 17.74
C VAL A 113 -3.88 4.03 16.49
N VAL A 114 -4.84 4.96 16.42
CA VAL A 114 -4.97 5.90 15.31
C VAL A 114 -3.72 6.77 15.22
N THR A 115 -3.24 7.31 16.35
CA THR A 115 -2.02 8.12 16.40
C THR A 115 -0.79 7.31 15.96
N LEU A 116 -0.64 6.07 16.46
CA LEU A 116 0.47 5.19 16.05
C LEU A 116 0.45 4.94 14.53
N PHE A 117 -0.72 4.65 13.97
CA PHE A 117 -0.85 4.42 12.53
C PHE A 117 -0.55 5.69 11.72
N SER A 118 -0.95 6.86 12.22
CA SER A 118 -0.62 8.14 11.58
C SER A 118 0.89 8.40 11.58
N ILE A 119 1.58 8.13 12.69
CA ILE A 119 3.04 8.29 12.78
C ILE A 119 3.73 7.33 11.81
N ILE A 120 3.34 6.04 11.81
CA ILE A 120 3.92 5.04 10.91
C ILE A 120 3.67 5.43 9.45
N MET A 121 2.46 5.90 9.11
CA MET A 121 2.08 6.35 7.77
C MET A 121 3.00 7.46 7.27
N VAL A 122 3.17 8.52 8.07
CA VAL A 122 4.07 9.64 7.73
C VAL A 122 5.51 9.17 7.65
N GLY A 123 5.94 8.29 8.55
CA GLY A 123 7.26 7.66 8.51
C GLY A 123 7.52 6.88 7.23
N ILE A 124 6.56 6.07 6.77
CA ILE A 124 6.66 5.32 5.51
C ILE A 124 6.76 6.28 4.32
N TRP A 125 5.93 7.33 4.27
CA TRP A 125 6.00 8.32 3.19
C TRP A 125 7.36 9.04 3.15
N GLY A 126 7.83 9.50 4.32
CA GLY A 126 9.14 10.14 4.44
C GLY A 126 10.29 9.20 4.03
N THR A 127 10.24 7.95 4.50
CA THR A 127 11.25 6.94 4.14
C THR A 127 11.24 6.63 2.65
N ALA A 128 10.08 6.48 2.03
CA ALA A 128 9.94 6.19 0.60
C ALA A 128 10.58 7.27 -0.29
N ILE A 129 10.42 8.54 0.11
CA ILE A 129 11.02 9.69 -0.58
C ILE A 129 12.52 9.78 -0.26
N TYR A 130 12.91 9.72 1.03
CA TYR A 130 14.29 9.83 1.48
C TYR A 130 15.19 8.74 0.90
N SER A 131 14.67 7.52 0.77
CA SER A 131 15.40 6.39 0.21
C SER A 131 15.46 6.35 -1.31
N CYS A 132 14.94 7.38 -2.00
CA CYS A 132 14.89 7.47 -3.46
C CYS A 132 14.08 6.34 -4.14
N HIS A 133 13.13 5.71 -3.43
CA HIS A 133 12.22 4.73 -4.01
C HIS A 133 11.00 5.37 -4.66
N HIS A 134 10.57 6.54 -4.20
CA HIS A 134 9.41 7.25 -4.74
C HIS A 134 9.64 8.76 -4.82
N TYR A 135 9.07 9.38 -5.84
CA TYR A 135 8.86 10.82 -5.87
C TYR A 135 7.69 11.22 -4.96
N ILE A 136 7.62 12.48 -4.58
CA ILE A 136 6.48 13.01 -3.81
C ILE A 136 5.16 12.76 -4.53
N ILE A 137 5.14 12.93 -5.85
CA ILE A 137 3.94 12.70 -6.67
C ILE A 137 3.45 11.24 -6.60
N ASP A 138 4.34 10.26 -6.54
CA ASP A 138 3.98 8.85 -6.45
C ASP A 138 3.25 8.56 -5.13
N VAL A 139 3.72 9.19 -4.04
CA VAL A 139 3.11 9.11 -2.71
C VAL A 139 1.71 9.73 -2.73
N LEU A 140 1.57 10.94 -3.31
CA LEU A 140 0.27 11.62 -3.44
C LEU A 140 -0.72 10.83 -4.28
N LEU A 141 -0.27 10.25 -5.39
CA LEU A 141 -1.10 9.36 -6.22
C LEU A 141 -1.46 8.07 -5.49
N GLY A 142 -0.56 7.52 -4.66
CA GLY A 142 -0.85 6.39 -3.80
C GLY A 142 -1.93 6.69 -2.75
N ILE A 143 -1.86 7.85 -2.10
CA ILE A 143 -2.89 8.34 -1.17
C ILE A 143 -4.22 8.47 -1.90
N SER A 144 -4.22 9.12 -3.07
CA SER A 144 -5.41 9.31 -3.89
C SER A 144 -6.02 7.97 -4.34
N CYS A 145 -5.18 7.01 -4.75
CA CYS A 145 -5.60 5.66 -5.10
C CYS A 145 -6.32 4.97 -3.92
N ALA A 146 -5.78 5.07 -2.70
CA ALA A 146 -6.38 4.51 -1.50
C ALA A 146 -7.75 5.13 -1.18
N LEU A 147 -7.84 6.46 -1.21
CA LEU A 147 -9.07 7.20 -0.90
C LEU A 147 -10.15 6.96 -1.96
N ILE A 148 -9.80 7.05 -3.24
CA ILE A 148 -10.73 6.79 -4.35
C ILE A 148 -11.19 5.34 -4.31
N GLY A 149 -10.28 4.39 -4.13
CA GLY A 149 -10.61 2.97 -4.02
C GLY A 149 -11.55 2.68 -2.85
N TRP A 150 -11.30 3.28 -1.68
CA TRP A 150 -12.20 3.19 -0.53
C TRP A 150 -13.58 3.80 -0.82
N LEU A 151 -13.63 5.01 -1.41
CA LEU A 151 -14.90 5.66 -1.78
C LEU A 151 -15.71 4.84 -2.78
N ILE A 152 -15.06 4.33 -3.84
CA ILE A 152 -15.73 3.48 -4.83
C ILE A 152 -16.28 2.22 -4.16
N PHE A 153 -15.49 1.57 -3.30
CA PHE A 153 -15.93 0.37 -2.61
C PHE A 153 -17.15 0.63 -1.72
N GLU A 154 -17.06 1.62 -0.82
CA GLU A 154 -18.10 1.87 0.20
C GLU A 154 -19.37 2.51 -0.39
N TYR A 155 -19.23 3.41 -1.36
CA TYR A 155 -20.36 4.22 -1.86
C TYR A 155 -20.90 3.76 -3.20
N ILE A 156 -20.15 2.95 -3.97
CA ILE A 156 -20.61 2.42 -5.26
C ILE A 156 -20.78 0.91 -5.15
N LEU A 157 -19.73 0.14 -4.92
CA LEU A 157 -19.80 -1.32 -4.96
C LEU A 157 -20.76 -1.88 -3.90
N MET A 158 -20.71 -1.36 -2.68
CA MET A 158 -21.61 -1.80 -1.60
C MET A 158 -23.07 -1.38 -1.81
N ARG A 159 -23.37 -0.49 -2.76
CA ARG A 159 -24.76 -0.17 -3.18
C ARG A 159 -25.29 -1.07 -4.28
N ILE A 160 -24.42 -1.77 -5.01
CA ILE A 160 -24.82 -2.74 -6.03
C ILE A 160 -25.42 -3.97 -5.35
N PRO A 161 -26.72 -4.32 -5.61
CA PRO A 161 -27.39 -5.42 -4.90
C PRO A 161 -26.68 -6.76 -5.04
N ALA A 162 -26.12 -7.05 -6.22
CA ALA A 162 -25.38 -8.29 -6.48
C ALA A 162 -24.12 -8.37 -5.63
N PHE A 163 -23.33 -7.28 -5.57
CA PHE A 163 -22.09 -7.21 -4.77
C PHE A 163 -22.39 -7.29 -3.29
N LYS A 164 -23.43 -6.59 -2.82
CA LYS A 164 -23.86 -6.63 -1.41
C LYS A 164 -24.28 -8.05 -0.99
N ARG A 165 -25.03 -8.77 -1.85
CA ARG A 165 -25.39 -10.18 -1.59
C ARG A 165 -24.17 -11.09 -1.52
N PHE A 166 -23.21 -10.89 -2.45
CA PHE A 166 -21.92 -11.62 -2.39
C PHE A 166 -21.19 -11.35 -1.07
N PHE A 167 -21.07 -10.07 -0.68
CA PHE A 167 -20.42 -9.68 0.58
C PHE A 167 -21.09 -10.31 1.81
N GLU A 168 -22.42 -10.20 1.93
CA GLU A 168 -23.15 -10.76 3.08
C GLU A 168 -23.08 -12.30 3.09
N ARG A 169 -23.13 -12.96 1.93
CA ARG A 169 -22.93 -14.41 1.83
C ARG A 169 -21.53 -14.81 2.30
N TYR A 170 -20.50 -14.12 1.85
CA TYR A 170 -19.13 -14.43 2.28
C TYR A 170 -18.94 -14.16 3.78
N TYR A 171 -19.56 -13.09 4.29
CA TYR A 171 -19.52 -12.77 5.71
C TYR A 171 -20.12 -13.90 6.57
N THR A 172 -21.14 -14.63 6.11
CA THR A 172 -21.71 -15.77 6.87
C THR A 172 -20.74 -16.91 7.10
N TYR A 173 -19.73 -17.08 6.22
CA TYR A 173 -18.72 -18.13 6.38
C TYR A 173 -17.61 -17.77 7.38
N ILE A 174 -17.40 -16.48 7.63
CA ILE A 174 -16.33 -16.02 8.53
C ILE A 174 -16.84 -15.50 9.88
N LYS A 175 -18.17 -15.50 10.07
CA LYS A 175 -18.86 -15.01 11.28
C LYS A 175 -18.57 -15.82 12.53
#